data_185171d717e05139f77df27c83535997
#
_entry.id   185171d717e05139f77df27c83535997
#
_cell.length_a   1.000
_cell.length_b   1.000
_cell.length_c   1.000
_cell.angle_alpha   90.00
_cell.angle_beta   90.00
_cell.angle_gamma   90.00
#
_symmetry.space_group_name_H-M   'P 1'
#
loop_
_entity.id
_entity.type
_entity.pdbx_description
1 polymer ?
#
loop_
_entity_poly.entity_id
_entity_poly.type
_entity_poly.pdbx_seq_one_letter_code
_entity_poly.pdbx_strand_id
1 'polypeptide(L)'
;MNATKFRFEQLAGGNTHKLYIYDDVTAYGPFNWETWDYDESETSAKYFREQLESIPDSGTIELHINSNGGSVKEGIAIYNQLKQHQAEKICYVDGFAYSIASVICMACDKIIMGQGTSMLIHNMSMSVYGDAKMLRKCADDLDVLMESNRQIYMERAKNLTEEELKEMMDKETFLTPEQCLEYGFCDEISTSKVDPGQLNQQAEVTIRQLRQQINSFQSFHKEMEQFVSKEKPPVPEKKEKGDKVLKMMGAFLNAFERSSK
;
A
#
# COMPACT_ATOMS: atom_id res chain seq x y z
N MET A 1 13.26 16.73 -2.56
CA MET A 1 12.10 17.27 -3.32
C MET A 1 10.87 16.58 -2.79
N ASN A 2 9.94 17.34 -2.24
CA ASN A 2 8.81 16.78 -1.49
C ASN A 2 7.88 16.00 -2.42
N ALA A 3 7.77 14.70 -2.20
CA ALA A 3 6.67 13.90 -2.68
C ALA A 3 5.35 14.57 -2.24
N THR A 4 4.32 14.46 -3.05
CA THR A 4 3.00 15.03 -2.76
C THR A 4 2.49 14.34 -1.50
N LYS A 5 2.60 15.05 -0.40
CA LYS A 5 2.28 14.55 0.92
C LYS A 5 0.77 14.56 1.09
N PHE A 6 0.28 13.59 1.81
CA PHE A 6 -1.07 13.59 2.37
C PHE A 6 -1.35 14.94 2.99
N ARG A 7 -2.56 15.44 2.82
CA ARG A 7 -2.93 16.74 3.31
C ARG A 7 -4.10 16.59 4.27
N PHE A 8 -3.86 16.92 5.53
CA PHE A 8 -4.93 17.21 6.46
C PHE A 8 -5.46 18.60 6.12
N GLU A 9 -6.71 18.70 5.68
CA GLU A 9 -7.38 19.98 5.43
C GLU A 9 -8.58 20.11 6.36
N GLN A 10 -8.47 21.03 7.31
CA GLN A 10 -9.62 21.52 8.02
C GLN A 10 -10.19 22.70 7.20
N LEU A 11 -11.41 22.57 6.70
CA LEU A 11 -12.08 23.66 6.03
C LEU A 11 -12.38 24.77 7.06
N ALA A 12 -11.92 25.99 6.78
CA ALA A 12 -12.13 27.13 7.65
C ALA A 12 -13.64 27.38 7.87
N GLY A 13 -14.12 27.14 9.09
CA GLY A 13 -15.50 27.33 9.51
C GLY A 13 -16.43 26.11 9.43
N GLY A 14 -15.92 24.92 9.02
CA GLY A 14 -16.66 23.65 8.97
C GLY A 14 -16.14 22.63 9.98
N ASN A 15 -17.03 21.71 10.41
CA ASN A 15 -16.68 20.57 11.26
C ASN A 15 -16.27 19.35 10.41
N THR A 16 -15.75 19.57 9.19
CA THR A 16 -15.35 18.56 8.23
C THR A 16 -13.83 18.49 8.14
N HIS A 17 -13.31 17.27 8.29
CA HIS A 17 -11.88 16.96 8.29
C HIS A 17 -11.57 16.00 7.14
N LYS A 18 -10.60 16.35 6.29
CA LYS A 18 -10.20 15.52 5.16
C LYS A 18 -8.95 14.74 5.48
N LEU A 19 -9.05 13.43 5.31
CA LEU A 19 -7.93 12.48 5.39
C LEU A 19 -7.70 11.85 4.02
N TYR A 20 -6.45 11.57 3.69
CA TYR A 20 -6.07 11.05 2.38
C TYR A 20 -5.21 9.80 2.51
N ILE A 21 -5.49 8.79 1.68
CA ILE A 21 -4.63 7.63 1.44
C ILE A 21 -4.35 7.58 -0.07
N TYR A 22 -3.29 8.29 -0.49
CA TYR A 22 -2.93 8.47 -1.92
C TYR A 22 -1.62 7.78 -2.28
N ASP A 23 -1.16 6.86 -1.44
CA ASP A 23 0.04 6.07 -1.66
C ASP A 23 -0.16 4.65 -1.09
N ASP A 24 0.86 3.81 -1.17
CA ASP A 24 0.81 2.48 -0.56
C ASP A 24 0.68 2.59 0.97
N VAL A 25 -0.14 1.73 1.55
CA VAL A 25 -0.33 1.64 3.01
C VAL A 25 0.91 0.98 3.61
N THR A 26 1.70 1.77 4.35
CA THR A 26 2.98 1.30 4.90
C THR A 26 3.32 1.98 6.23
N ALA A 27 4.05 1.28 7.11
CA ALA A 27 4.53 1.84 8.37
C ALA A 27 5.70 2.82 8.16
N TYR A 28 6.46 2.63 7.10
CA TYR A 28 7.72 3.34 6.86
C TYR A 28 7.65 4.19 5.61
N GLY A 29 8.06 5.44 5.74
CA GLY A 29 8.30 6.38 4.65
C GLY A 29 9.68 6.14 4.00
N PRO A 30 10.18 7.11 3.22
CA PRO A 30 11.49 7.02 2.60
C PRO A 30 12.62 6.93 3.63
N PHE A 31 13.73 6.28 3.23
CA PHE A 31 14.92 6.23 4.06
C PHE A 31 15.56 7.63 4.16
N ASN A 32 15.79 8.08 5.38
CA ASN A 32 16.39 9.37 5.68
C ASN A 32 17.90 9.19 5.92
N TRP A 33 18.71 9.67 4.98
CA TRP A 33 20.18 9.54 5.03
C TRP A 33 20.84 10.41 6.11
N GLU A 34 20.11 11.39 6.67
CA GLU A 34 20.62 12.25 7.74
C GLU A 34 20.49 11.57 9.10
N THR A 35 19.36 10.89 9.33
CA THR A 35 19.08 10.18 10.59
C THR A 35 19.50 8.71 10.57
N TRP A 36 19.84 8.16 9.38
CA TRP A 36 20.09 6.75 9.15
C TRP A 36 18.92 5.84 9.58
N ASP A 37 17.71 6.34 9.41
CA ASP A 37 16.47 5.63 9.72
C ASP A 37 15.41 5.92 8.65
N TYR A 38 14.29 5.25 8.72
CA TYR A 38 13.14 5.53 7.87
C TYR A 38 12.28 6.62 8.49
N ASP A 39 11.86 7.58 7.68
CA ASP A 39 10.82 8.53 8.09
C ASP A 39 9.52 7.77 8.35
N GLU A 40 8.63 8.32 9.16
CA GLU A 40 7.29 7.78 9.34
C GLU A 40 6.46 8.00 8.08
N SER A 41 5.70 6.97 7.69
CA SER A 41 4.76 7.11 6.58
C SER A 41 3.50 7.82 7.02
N GLU A 42 3.02 8.75 6.20
CA GLU A 42 1.72 9.40 6.39
C GLU A 42 0.53 8.45 6.11
N THR A 43 0.78 7.23 5.61
CA THR A 43 -0.19 6.13 5.48
C THR A 43 -0.03 5.06 6.56
N SER A 44 0.74 5.34 7.61
CA SER A 44 0.89 4.45 8.75
C SER A 44 -0.32 4.54 9.69
N ALA A 45 -0.60 3.44 10.39
CA ALA A 45 -1.63 3.41 11.42
C ALA A 45 -1.33 4.38 12.58
N LYS A 46 -0.06 4.65 12.85
CA LYS A 46 0.35 5.60 13.87
C LYS A 46 -0.01 7.03 13.45
N TYR A 47 0.35 7.42 12.23
CA TYR A 47 -0.01 8.74 11.69
C TYR A 47 -1.54 8.94 11.69
N PHE A 48 -2.30 7.93 11.20
CA PHE A 48 -3.77 8.00 11.20
C PHE A 48 -4.35 8.18 12.60
N ARG A 49 -3.83 7.48 13.61
CA ARG A 49 -4.26 7.66 14.99
C ARG A 49 -4.06 9.10 15.46
N GLU A 50 -2.89 9.68 15.21
CA GLU A 50 -2.57 11.05 15.61
C GLU A 50 -3.49 12.07 14.93
N GLN A 51 -3.85 11.84 13.66
CA GLN A 51 -4.82 12.68 12.96
C GLN A 51 -6.23 12.53 13.55
N LEU A 52 -6.69 11.31 13.77
CA LEU A 52 -8.02 11.01 14.32
C LEU A 52 -8.20 11.58 15.74
N GLU A 53 -7.16 11.51 16.59
CA GLU A 53 -7.18 12.10 17.94
C GLU A 53 -7.44 13.62 17.92
N SER A 54 -7.14 14.30 16.81
CA SER A 54 -7.38 15.75 16.64
C SER A 54 -8.78 16.08 16.13
N ILE A 55 -9.57 15.10 15.70
CA ILE A 55 -10.91 15.27 15.12
C ILE A 55 -11.96 15.11 16.20
N PRO A 56 -12.87 16.10 16.39
CA PRO A 56 -13.96 15.97 17.34
C PRO A 56 -14.96 14.88 16.94
N ASP A 57 -15.53 14.19 17.92
CA ASP A 57 -16.56 13.15 17.72
C ASP A 57 -17.80 13.67 16.96
N SER A 58 -18.12 14.95 17.07
CA SER A 58 -19.23 15.61 16.36
C SER A 58 -18.88 16.06 14.94
N GLY A 59 -17.65 15.78 14.49
CA GLY A 59 -17.17 16.16 13.15
C GLY A 59 -17.65 15.20 12.06
N THR A 60 -17.28 15.52 10.83
CA THR A 60 -17.37 14.64 9.68
C THR A 60 -15.96 14.38 9.15
N ILE A 61 -15.62 13.11 8.92
CA ILE A 61 -14.37 12.68 8.30
C ILE A 61 -14.66 12.39 6.82
N GLU A 62 -14.02 13.13 5.93
CA GLU A 62 -13.95 12.80 4.50
C GLU A 62 -12.64 12.06 4.24
N LEU A 63 -12.74 10.76 3.99
CA LEU A 63 -11.60 9.91 3.67
C LEU A 63 -11.47 9.75 2.16
N HIS A 64 -10.41 10.29 1.59
CA HIS A 64 -10.11 10.22 0.17
C HIS A 64 -9.12 9.10 -0.12
N ILE A 65 -9.43 8.19 -1.04
CA ILE A 65 -8.61 7.01 -1.34
C ILE A 65 -8.24 6.95 -2.82
N ASN A 66 -6.92 6.82 -3.06
CA ASN A 66 -6.31 6.47 -4.33
C ASN A 66 -5.02 5.68 -4.05
N SER A 67 -5.16 4.37 -3.80
CA SER A 67 -4.08 3.53 -3.28
C SER A 67 -4.12 2.12 -3.86
N ASN A 68 -2.95 1.54 -4.09
CA ASN A 68 -2.80 0.13 -4.46
C ASN A 68 -2.90 -0.83 -3.25
N GLY A 69 -3.03 -0.30 -2.04
CA GLY A 69 -3.02 -1.11 -0.83
C GLY A 69 -1.64 -1.17 -0.18
N GLY A 70 -1.23 -2.32 0.34
CA GLY A 70 0.09 -2.48 0.99
C GLY A 70 0.03 -3.32 2.26
N SER A 71 0.58 -2.82 3.37
CA SER A 71 0.67 -3.53 4.64
C SER A 71 -0.70 -3.81 5.24
N VAL A 72 -1.07 -5.09 5.30
CA VAL A 72 -2.33 -5.54 5.93
C VAL A 72 -2.38 -5.15 7.41
N LYS A 73 -1.26 -5.25 8.13
CA LYS A 73 -1.17 -4.85 9.54
C LYS A 73 -1.54 -3.39 9.75
N GLU A 74 -0.97 -2.49 8.93
CA GLU A 74 -1.26 -1.06 9.02
C GLU A 74 -2.72 -0.78 8.62
N GLY A 75 -3.19 -1.37 7.52
CA GLY A 75 -4.55 -1.14 7.03
C GLY A 75 -5.64 -1.64 7.96
N ILE A 76 -5.48 -2.82 8.57
CA ILE A 76 -6.43 -3.30 9.59
C ILE A 76 -6.43 -2.38 10.82
N ALA A 77 -5.28 -1.86 11.23
CA ALA A 77 -5.22 -0.92 12.34
C ALA A 77 -5.94 0.39 12.00
N ILE A 78 -5.75 0.93 10.79
CA ILE A 78 -6.47 2.13 10.29
C ILE A 78 -7.97 1.86 10.24
N TYR A 79 -8.40 0.72 9.67
CA TYR A 79 -9.80 0.31 9.64
C TYR A 79 -10.43 0.35 11.04
N ASN A 80 -9.79 -0.29 12.03
CA ASN A 80 -10.32 -0.35 13.38
C ASN A 80 -10.34 1.02 14.08
N GLN A 81 -9.36 1.87 13.84
CA GLN A 81 -9.32 3.25 14.37
C GLN A 81 -10.48 4.07 13.80
N LEU A 82 -10.73 3.98 12.50
CA LEU A 82 -11.88 4.64 11.86
C LEU A 82 -13.21 4.11 12.42
N LYS A 83 -13.36 2.78 12.55
CA LYS A 83 -14.59 2.16 13.11
C LYS A 83 -14.85 2.60 14.55
N GLN A 84 -13.83 2.85 15.35
CA GLN A 84 -13.96 3.29 16.75
C GLN A 84 -14.28 4.78 16.88
N HIS A 85 -13.92 5.60 15.88
CA HIS A 85 -14.18 7.03 15.92
C HIS A 85 -15.66 7.35 15.72
N GLN A 86 -16.23 8.25 16.55
CA GLN A 86 -17.66 8.53 16.58
C GLN A 86 -18.13 9.49 15.48
N ALA A 87 -17.22 10.28 14.88
CA ALA A 87 -17.55 11.17 13.77
C ALA A 87 -18.16 10.38 12.60
N GLU A 88 -19.06 11.02 11.85
CA GLU A 88 -19.54 10.48 10.57
C GLU A 88 -18.38 10.36 9.58
N LYS A 89 -18.28 9.23 8.90
CA LYS A 89 -17.19 8.92 7.95
C LYS A 89 -17.74 8.74 6.53
N ILE A 90 -17.28 9.58 5.61
CA ILE A 90 -17.61 9.50 4.19
C ILE A 90 -16.33 9.19 3.43
N CYS A 91 -16.30 8.04 2.75
CA CYS A 91 -15.18 7.64 1.91
C CYS A 91 -15.44 8.07 0.45
N TYR A 92 -14.46 8.71 -0.14
CA TYR A 92 -14.41 9.01 -1.57
C TYR A 92 -13.31 8.17 -2.22
N VAL A 93 -13.68 7.28 -3.12
CA VAL A 93 -12.71 6.59 -3.98
C VAL A 93 -12.45 7.49 -5.18
N ASP A 94 -11.31 8.19 -5.16
CA ASP A 94 -10.96 9.18 -6.17
C ASP A 94 -10.26 8.56 -7.39
N GLY A 95 -9.69 7.36 -7.23
CA GLY A 95 -9.07 6.58 -8.28
C GLY A 95 -9.19 5.09 -7.98
N PHE A 96 -8.20 4.53 -7.33
CA PHE A 96 -8.13 3.11 -7.02
C PHE A 96 -8.24 2.86 -5.51
N ALA A 97 -9.03 1.87 -5.13
CA ALA A 97 -9.07 1.33 -3.78
C ALA A 97 -8.73 -0.16 -3.85
N TYR A 98 -7.45 -0.51 -3.90
CA TYR A 98 -7.00 -1.86 -4.14
C TYR A 98 -6.53 -2.54 -2.85
N SER A 99 -6.77 -3.86 -2.78
CA SER A 99 -6.27 -4.68 -1.68
C SER A 99 -6.71 -4.12 -0.31
N ILE A 100 -5.79 -3.94 0.61
CA ILE A 100 -6.09 -3.43 1.96
C ILE A 100 -6.71 -2.01 1.95
N ALA A 101 -6.52 -1.20 0.90
CA ALA A 101 -7.17 0.09 0.78
C ALA A 101 -8.70 -0.06 0.61
N SER A 102 -9.18 -1.10 -0.08
CA SER A 102 -10.60 -1.40 -0.19
C SER A 102 -11.20 -1.85 1.15
N VAL A 103 -10.43 -2.55 1.98
CA VAL A 103 -10.83 -2.91 3.36
C VAL A 103 -10.99 -1.66 4.22
N ILE A 104 -10.06 -0.69 4.10
CA ILE A 104 -10.16 0.58 4.84
C ILE A 104 -11.44 1.33 4.46
N CYS A 105 -11.85 1.34 3.18
CA CYS A 105 -13.13 1.93 2.76
C CYS A 105 -14.31 1.39 3.57
N MET A 106 -14.32 0.10 3.90
CA MET A 106 -15.42 -0.56 4.62
C MET A 106 -15.62 -0.01 6.04
N ALA A 107 -14.67 0.72 6.59
CA ALA A 107 -14.82 1.39 7.89
C ALA A 107 -15.75 2.60 7.86
N CYS A 108 -16.04 3.15 6.68
CA CYS A 108 -16.81 4.38 6.54
C CYS A 108 -18.31 4.12 6.51
N ASP A 109 -19.10 5.09 6.97
CA ASP A 109 -20.55 5.02 7.02
C ASP A 109 -21.16 5.15 5.61
N LYS A 110 -20.52 5.94 4.75
CA LYS A 110 -20.89 6.10 3.34
C LYS A 110 -19.64 6.00 2.45
N ILE A 111 -19.77 5.29 1.32
CA ILE A 111 -18.70 5.14 0.32
C ILE A 111 -19.22 5.64 -1.03
N ILE A 112 -18.51 6.59 -1.61
CA ILE A 112 -18.82 7.23 -2.89
C ILE A 112 -17.70 6.90 -3.87
N MET A 113 -18.02 6.33 -5.01
CA MET A 113 -17.06 6.06 -6.07
C MET A 113 -17.25 7.03 -7.24
N GLY A 114 -16.14 7.57 -7.75
CA GLY A 114 -16.16 8.37 -8.98
C GLY A 114 -16.32 7.51 -10.23
N GLN A 115 -16.67 8.12 -11.36
CA GLN A 115 -16.65 7.43 -12.64
C GLN A 115 -15.23 7.02 -13.03
N GLY A 116 -15.05 5.78 -13.49
CA GLY A 116 -13.74 5.24 -13.90
C GLY A 116 -12.82 4.84 -12.74
N THR A 117 -13.30 4.94 -11.49
CA THR A 117 -12.61 4.37 -10.34
C THR A 117 -12.81 2.85 -10.28
N SER A 118 -12.02 2.15 -9.48
CA SER A 118 -12.20 0.72 -9.27
C SER A 118 -11.75 0.26 -7.88
N MET A 119 -12.31 -0.86 -7.42
CA MET A 119 -11.79 -1.63 -6.30
C MET A 119 -11.16 -2.91 -6.79
N LEU A 120 -10.10 -3.37 -6.11
CA LEU A 120 -9.55 -4.72 -6.28
C LEU A 120 -9.65 -5.45 -4.95
N ILE A 121 -10.31 -6.60 -4.99
CA ILE A 121 -10.39 -7.52 -3.84
C ILE A 121 -9.61 -8.79 -4.16
N HIS A 122 -8.76 -9.19 -3.24
CA HIS A 122 -7.95 -10.40 -3.36
C HIS A 122 -7.50 -10.92 -1.98
N ASN A 123 -6.99 -12.14 -1.95
CA ASN A 123 -6.46 -12.73 -0.73
C ASN A 123 -5.14 -12.04 -0.30
N MET A 124 -4.88 -12.03 1.01
CA MET A 124 -3.59 -11.60 1.53
C MET A 124 -2.48 -12.47 0.95
N SER A 125 -1.33 -11.86 0.73
CA SER A 125 -0.11 -12.58 0.37
C SER A 125 1.00 -12.31 1.37
N MET A 126 1.89 -13.28 1.55
CA MET A 126 3.12 -13.09 2.31
C MET A 126 4.29 -13.78 1.61
N SER A 127 5.48 -13.23 1.80
CA SER A 127 6.71 -13.89 1.41
C SER A 127 7.26 -14.66 2.59
N VAL A 128 7.47 -15.97 2.42
CA VAL A 128 7.97 -16.86 3.47
C VAL A 128 9.02 -17.81 2.92
N TYR A 129 10.06 -18.04 3.69
CA TYR A 129 11.09 -19.03 3.42
C TYR A 129 11.18 -20.00 4.60
N GLY A 130 11.19 -21.29 4.31
CA GLY A 130 11.26 -22.31 5.36
C GLY A 130 11.13 -23.74 4.83
N ASP A 131 11.10 -24.71 5.74
CA ASP A 131 10.84 -26.10 5.40
C ASP A 131 9.35 -26.35 5.09
N ALA A 132 9.02 -27.54 4.61
CA ALA A 132 7.67 -27.91 4.20
C ALA A 132 6.64 -27.78 5.34
N LYS A 133 7.04 -27.99 6.61
CA LYS A 133 6.16 -27.84 7.78
C LYS A 133 5.84 -26.37 8.03
N MET A 134 6.85 -25.51 7.96
CA MET A 134 6.69 -24.07 8.13
C MET A 134 5.83 -23.47 7.03
N LEU A 135 6.05 -23.84 5.76
CA LEU A 135 5.25 -23.36 4.63
C LEU A 135 3.77 -23.73 4.77
N ARG A 136 3.46 -24.98 5.16
CA ARG A 136 2.07 -25.39 5.41
C ARG A 136 1.45 -24.62 6.54
N LYS A 137 2.18 -24.44 7.66
CA LYS A 137 1.68 -23.64 8.77
C LYS A 137 1.38 -22.21 8.36
N CYS A 138 2.24 -21.57 7.58
CA CYS A 138 1.99 -20.21 7.08
C CYS A 138 0.76 -20.15 6.17
N ALA A 139 0.51 -21.17 5.35
CA ALA A 139 -0.70 -21.25 4.54
C ALA A 139 -1.95 -21.36 5.43
N ASP A 140 -1.94 -22.25 6.42
CA ASP A 140 -3.05 -22.41 7.38
C ASP A 140 -3.29 -21.10 8.16
N ASP A 141 -2.24 -20.40 8.58
CA ASP A 141 -2.33 -19.11 9.28
C ASP A 141 -2.95 -18.01 8.38
N LEU A 142 -2.60 -17.99 7.08
CA LEU A 142 -3.21 -17.08 6.09
C LEU A 142 -4.70 -17.35 5.91
N ASP A 143 -5.13 -18.60 5.85
CA ASP A 143 -6.55 -18.97 5.72
C ASP A 143 -7.36 -18.41 6.90
N VAL A 144 -6.85 -18.52 8.12
CA VAL A 144 -7.49 -17.95 9.32
C VAL A 144 -7.58 -16.42 9.25
N LEU A 145 -6.50 -15.75 8.82
CA LEU A 145 -6.49 -14.29 8.68
C LEU A 145 -7.45 -13.82 7.59
N MET A 146 -7.56 -14.60 6.51
CA MET A 146 -8.47 -14.29 5.41
C MET A 146 -9.93 -14.42 5.79
N GLU A 147 -10.30 -15.35 6.65
CA GLU A 147 -11.65 -15.47 7.17
C GLU A 147 -12.09 -14.17 7.87
N SER A 148 -11.24 -13.63 8.75
CA SER A 148 -11.50 -12.35 9.42
C SER A 148 -11.64 -11.17 8.45
N ASN A 149 -10.84 -11.16 7.39
CA ASN A 149 -10.91 -10.11 6.37
C ASN A 149 -12.19 -10.19 5.53
N ARG A 150 -12.64 -11.40 5.17
CA ARG A 150 -13.91 -11.59 4.46
C ARG A 150 -15.09 -11.07 5.26
N GLN A 151 -15.09 -11.24 6.58
CA GLN A 151 -16.16 -10.73 7.45
C GLN A 151 -16.32 -9.20 7.33
N ILE A 152 -15.22 -8.45 7.15
CA ILE A 152 -15.27 -6.99 6.96
C ILE A 152 -16.08 -6.62 5.70
N TYR A 153 -15.87 -7.33 4.60
CA TYR A 153 -16.66 -7.10 3.38
C TYR A 153 -18.10 -7.57 3.57
N MET A 154 -18.30 -8.71 4.22
CA MET A 154 -19.65 -9.27 4.44
C MET A 154 -20.52 -8.40 5.34
N GLU A 155 -19.96 -7.60 6.25
CA GLU A 155 -20.72 -6.62 7.05
C GLU A 155 -21.48 -5.60 6.17
N ARG A 156 -20.97 -5.30 4.98
CA ARG A 156 -21.59 -4.35 4.03
C ARG A 156 -22.24 -5.05 2.83
N ALA A 157 -21.88 -6.30 2.56
CA ALA A 157 -22.27 -7.01 1.36
C ALA A 157 -23.78 -7.06 1.18
N LYS A 158 -24.21 -6.81 -0.04
CA LYS A 158 -25.59 -6.99 -0.53
C LYS A 158 -25.51 -7.89 -1.76
N ASN A 159 -26.53 -8.72 -1.97
CA ASN A 159 -26.62 -9.58 -3.17
C ASN A 159 -25.36 -10.43 -3.44
N LEU A 160 -24.65 -10.82 -2.38
CA LEU A 160 -23.41 -11.56 -2.45
C LEU A 160 -23.31 -12.53 -1.27
N THR A 161 -23.03 -13.79 -1.55
CA THR A 161 -22.75 -14.80 -0.53
C THR A 161 -21.28 -14.80 -0.14
N GLU A 162 -20.95 -15.40 1.01
CA GLU A 162 -19.55 -15.53 1.44
C GLU A 162 -18.74 -16.41 0.48
N GLU A 163 -19.35 -17.44 -0.09
CA GLU A 163 -18.73 -18.32 -1.08
C GLU A 163 -18.39 -17.56 -2.38
N GLU A 164 -19.33 -16.72 -2.88
CA GLU A 164 -19.10 -15.89 -4.04
C GLU A 164 -18.00 -14.86 -3.78
N LEU A 165 -18.01 -14.21 -2.61
CA LEU A 165 -16.93 -13.29 -2.21
C LEU A 165 -15.58 -14.01 -2.19
N LYS A 166 -15.53 -15.21 -1.60
CA LYS A 166 -14.31 -16.01 -1.57
C LYS A 166 -13.79 -16.32 -2.96
N GLU A 167 -14.68 -16.77 -3.88
CA GLU A 167 -14.30 -17.03 -5.27
C GLU A 167 -13.78 -15.76 -5.97
N MET A 168 -14.39 -14.60 -5.71
CA MET A 168 -13.93 -13.33 -6.29
C MET A 168 -12.54 -12.96 -5.76
N MET A 169 -12.26 -13.17 -4.47
CA MET A 169 -10.95 -12.91 -3.87
C MET A 169 -9.90 -13.91 -4.36
N ASP A 170 -10.25 -15.17 -4.54
CA ASP A 170 -9.36 -16.20 -5.11
C ASP A 170 -8.96 -15.88 -6.56
N LYS A 171 -9.82 -15.15 -7.31
CA LYS A 171 -9.61 -14.73 -8.70
C LYS A 171 -8.99 -13.34 -8.83
N GLU A 172 -8.65 -12.67 -7.73
CA GLU A 172 -8.15 -11.28 -7.74
C GLU A 172 -9.04 -10.36 -8.59
N THR A 173 -10.25 -10.09 -8.11
CA THR A 173 -11.30 -9.46 -8.91
C THR A 173 -11.26 -7.95 -8.84
N PHE A 174 -11.16 -7.31 -10.01
CA PHE A 174 -11.39 -5.87 -10.17
C PHE A 174 -12.89 -5.60 -10.29
N LEU A 175 -13.37 -4.61 -9.55
CA LEU A 175 -14.77 -4.21 -9.49
C LEU A 175 -14.93 -2.79 -10.01
N THR A 176 -15.89 -2.60 -10.92
CA THR A 176 -16.33 -1.27 -11.35
C THR A 176 -17.20 -0.62 -10.28
N PRO A 177 -17.44 0.71 -10.34
CA PRO A 177 -18.35 1.37 -9.43
C PRO A 177 -19.76 0.75 -9.40
N GLU A 178 -20.27 0.31 -10.56
CA GLU A 178 -21.59 -0.33 -10.68
C GLU A 178 -21.63 -1.68 -9.96
N GLN A 179 -20.58 -2.49 -10.09
CA GLN A 179 -20.45 -3.76 -9.39
C GLN A 179 -20.29 -3.53 -7.87
N CYS A 180 -19.50 -2.52 -7.47
CA CYS A 180 -19.39 -2.16 -6.06
C CYS A 180 -20.73 -1.72 -5.47
N LEU A 181 -21.54 -0.98 -6.24
CA LEU A 181 -22.89 -0.56 -5.83
C LEU A 181 -23.83 -1.78 -5.72
N GLU A 182 -23.79 -2.70 -6.66
CA GLU A 182 -24.59 -3.94 -6.67
C GLU A 182 -24.26 -4.81 -5.45
N TYR A 183 -22.95 -4.97 -5.13
CA TYR A 183 -22.50 -5.82 -4.01
C TYR A 183 -22.51 -5.09 -2.65
N GLY A 184 -22.83 -3.78 -2.61
CA GLY A 184 -22.89 -2.99 -1.39
C GLY A 184 -21.52 -2.49 -0.91
N PHE A 185 -20.49 -2.58 -1.73
CA PHE A 185 -19.14 -2.07 -1.45
C PHE A 185 -19.02 -0.56 -1.68
N CYS A 186 -19.99 0.06 -2.35
CA CYS A 186 -20.21 1.50 -2.29
C CYS A 186 -21.71 1.80 -2.18
N ASP A 187 -22.02 3.04 -1.81
CA ASP A 187 -23.39 3.50 -1.59
C ASP A 187 -23.87 4.44 -2.69
N GLU A 188 -22.93 5.08 -3.40
CA GLU A 188 -23.23 6.07 -4.42
C GLU A 188 -22.14 6.09 -5.50
N ILE A 189 -22.55 6.28 -6.74
CA ILE A 189 -21.65 6.61 -7.84
C ILE A 189 -21.78 8.09 -8.13
N SER A 190 -20.69 8.85 -7.92
CA SER A 190 -20.68 10.28 -8.21
C SER A 190 -20.77 10.50 -9.71
N THR A 191 -21.86 11.10 -10.13
CA THR A 191 -22.07 11.56 -11.51
C THR A 191 -21.70 13.03 -11.66
N SER A 192 -21.10 13.65 -10.62
CA SER A 192 -20.68 15.04 -10.67
C SER A 192 -19.86 15.26 -11.92
N LYS A 193 -20.28 16.18 -12.76
CA LYS A 193 -19.45 16.69 -13.84
C LYS A 193 -18.21 17.23 -13.16
N VAL A 194 -17.13 16.47 -13.18
CA VAL A 194 -15.83 16.95 -12.73
C VAL A 194 -15.58 18.21 -13.54
N ASP A 195 -15.36 19.32 -12.87
CA ASP A 195 -15.03 20.58 -13.54
C ASP A 195 -13.83 20.28 -14.47
N PRO A 196 -13.99 20.47 -15.80
CA PRO A 196 -12.89 20.19 -16.73
C PRO A 196 -11.59 20.92 -16.36
N GLY A 197 -11.70 22.02 -15.59
CA GLY A 197 -10.55 22.73 -15.03
C GLY A 197 -9.82 21.94 -13.93
N GLN A 198 -10.53 21.23 -13.08
CA GLN A 198 -9.92 20.40 -12.02
C GLN A 198 -9.28 19.12 -12.59
N LEU A 199 -9.96 18.47 -13.57
CA LEU A 199 -9.38 17.33 -14.30
C LEU A 199 -8.07 17.71 -14.99
N ASN A 200 -8.03 18.88 -15.65
CA ASN A 200 -6.80 19.33 -16.30
C ASN A 200 -5.69 19.63 -15.29
N GLN A 201 -6.00 20.22 -14.14
CA GLN A 201 -5.00 20.47 -13.10
C GLN A 201 -4.45 19.16 -12.50
N GLN A 202 -5.31 18.18 -12.19
CA GLN A 202 -4.88 16.89 -11.69
C GLN A 202 -4.08 16.10 -12.73
N ALA A 203 -4.54 16.08 -13.98
CA ALA A 203 -3.81 15.47 -15.09
C ALA A 203 -2.43 16.14 -15.29
N GLU A 204 -2.34 17.46 -15.24
CA GLU A 204 -1.05 18.19 -15.33
C GLU A 204 -0.12 17.87 -14.16
N VAL A 205 -0.65 17.77 -12.93
CA VAL A 205 0.15 17.37 -11.75
C VAL A 205 0.66 15.94 -11.92
N THR A 206 -0.20 15.02 -12.33
CA THR A 206 0.18 13.61 -12.57
C THR A 206 1.22 13.49 -13.70
N ILE A 207 1.01 14.20 -14.81
CA ILE A 207 1.97 14.24 -15.94
C ILE A 207 3.30 14.84 -15.50
N ARG A 208 3.28 15.88 -14.66
CA ARG A 208 4.49 16.48 -14.10
C ARG A 208 5.23 15.51 -13.19
N GLN A 209 4.53 14.77 -12.34
CA GLN A 209 5.10 13.75 -11.46
C GLN A 209 5.73 12.61 -12.26
N LEU A 210 5.01 12.06 -13.25
CA LEU A 210 5.53 11.02 -14.14
C LEU A 210 6.77 11.50 -14.89
N ARG A 211 6.77 12.73 -15.40
CA ARG A 211 7.96 13.32 -16.05
C ARG A 211 9.13 13.47 -15.09
N GLN A 212 8.90 13.85 -13.84
CA GLN A 212 9.96 13.92 -12.83
C GLN A 212 10.53 12.55 -12.50
N GLN A 213 9.68 11.52 -12.38
CA GLN A 213 10.13 10.14 -12.18
C GLN A 213 10.95 9.62 -13.39
N ILE A 214 10.51 9.88 -14.61
CA ILE A 214 11.24 9.52 -15.82
C ILE A 214 12.60 10.24 -15.84
N ASN A 215 12.64 11.53 -15.52
CA ASN A 215 13.89 12.30 -15.52
C ASN A 215 14.86 11.82 -14.42
N SER A 216 14.36 11.46 -13.23
CA SER A 216 15.18 10.90 -12.16
C SER A 216 15.74 9.52 -12.53
N PHE A 217 14.91 8.68 -13.19
CA PHE A 217 15.36 7.38 -13.69
C PHE A 217 16.42 7.53 -14.80
N GLN A 218 16.23 8.48 -15.71
CA GLN A 218 17.22 8.78 -16.77
C GLN A 218 18.52 9.33 -16.20
N SER A 219 18.44 10.18 -15.17
CA SER A 219 19.63 10.71 -14.48
C SER A 219 20.39 9.61 -13.76
N PHE A 220 19.68 8.74 -13.04
CA PHE A 220 20.25 7.58 -12.38
C PHE A 220 20.90 6.61 -13.39
N HIS A 221 20.23 6.34 -14.50
CA HIS A 221 20.77 5.48 -15.55
C HIS A 221 22.06 6.07 -16.14
N LYS A 222 22.08 7.38 -16.39
CA LYS A 222 23.26 8.11 -16.89
C LYS A 222 24.42 8.12 -15.88
N GLU A 223 24.12 8.25 -14.59
CA GLU A 223 25.14 8.15 -13.53
C GLU A 223 25.70 6.72 -13.43
N MET A 224 24.85 5.70 -13.52
CA MET A 224 25.28 4.30 -13.56
C MET A 224 26.14 3.99 -14.79
N GLU A 225 25.77 4.48 -15.97
CA GLU A 225 26.59 4.33 -17.17
C GLU A 225 27.98 5.00 -17.01
N GLN A 226 28.03 6.19 -16.39
CA GLN A 226 29.30 6.88 -16.11
C GLN A 226 30.13 6.14 -15.06
N PHE A 227 29.47 5.50 -14.06
CA PHE A 227 30.14 4.70 -13.04
C PHE A 227 30.74 3.43 -13.67
N VAL A 228 29.93 2.70 -14.44
CA VAL A 228 30.40 1.49 -15.16
C VAL A 228 31.48 1.80 -16.18
N SER A 229 31.44 2.97 -16.83
CA SER A 229 32.47 3.38 -17.81
C SER A 229 33.77 3.86 -17.16
N LYS A 230 33.74 4.32 -15.91
CA LYS A 230 34.95 4.77 -15.18
C LYS A 230 35.69 3.65 -14.47
N GLU A 231 35.04 2.55 -14.17
CA GLU A 231 35.64 1.36 -13.55
C GLU A 231 35.76 0.22 -14.57
N LYS A 232 36.72 0.36 -15.50
CA LYS A 232 37.45 -0.84 -15.91
C LYS A 232 38.55 -1.02 -14.88
N PRO A 233 38.43 -1.98 -13.94
CA PRO A 233 39.56 -2.31 -13.09
C PRO A 233 40.71 -2.74 -14.02
N PRO A 234 41.97 -2.32 -13.75
CA PRO A 234 43.11 -2.83 -14.51
C PRO A 234 43.04 -4.37 -14.40
N VAL A 235 43.09 -5.01 -15.54
CA VAL A 235 43.19 -6.48 -15.62
C VAL A 235 44.36 -6.87 -14.73
N PRO A 236 44.15 -7.60 -13.61
CA PRO A 236 45.29 -7.98 -12.79
C PRO A 236 46.12 -8.97 -13.59
N GLU A 237 47.40 -8.61 -13.84
CA GLU A 237 48.37 -9.56 -14.27
C GLU A 237 48.28 -10.79 -13.34
N LYS A 238 48.20 -11.97 -13.96
CA LYS A 238 48.23 -13.26 -13.27
C LYS A 238 49.44 -13.32 -12.35
N LYS A 239 49.24 -12.98 -11.08
CA LYS A 239 50.15 -13.40 -9.99
C LYS A 239 49.40 -14.41 -9.15
N GLU A 240 49.97 -15.63 -9.12
CA GLU A 240 49.60 -16.79 -8.31
C GLU A 240 49.10 -16.43 -6.89
N LYS A 241 47.82 -16.28 -6.71
CA LYS A 241 47.13 -16.28 -5.39
C LYS A 241 45.87 -17.13 -5.37
N GLY A 242 45.68 -18.00 -6.36
CA GLY A 242 44.52 -18.92 -6.40
C GLY A 242 44.48 -19.96 -5.27
N ASP A 243 45.66 -20.31 -4.75
CA ASP A 243 45.78 -21.42 -3.78
C ASP A 243 45.36 -21.03 -2.33
N LYS A 244 45.46 -19.79 -1.95
CA LYS A 244 45.06 -19.35 -0.60
C LYS A 244 43.55 -19.22 -0.41
N VAL A 245 42.84 -18.73 -1.42
CA VAL A 245 41.38 -18.57 -1.36
C VAL A 245 40.70 -19.95 -1.43
N LEU A 246 41.19 -20.86 -2.29
CA LEU A 246 40.68 -22.22 -2.32
C LEU A 246 40.91 -22.96 -1.01
N LYS A 247 42.07 -22.80 -0.36
CA LYS A 247 42.33 -23.36 0.96
C LYS A 247 41.48 -22.80 2.07
N MET A 248 41.18 -21.50 2.04
CA MET A 248 40.25 -20.87 3.00
C MET A 248 38.80 -21.32 2.79
N MET A 249 38.32 -21.47 1.56
CA MET A 249 36.97 -21.99 1.28
C MET A 249 36.86 -23.46 1.67
N GLY A 250 37.89 -24.28 1.43
CA GLY A 250 37.93 -25.67 1.87
C GLY A 250 37.91 -25.82 3.41
N ALA A 251 38.60 -24.95 4.13
CA ALA A 251 38.58 -24.89 5.59
C ALA A 251 37.21 -24.49 6.14
N PHE A 252 36.51 -23.57 5.48
CA PHE A 252 35.17 -23.09 5.86
C PHE A 252 34.11 -24.20 5.65
N LEU A 253 34.16 -24.93 4.52
CA LEU A 253 33.26 -26.04 4.25
C LEU A 253 33.47 -27.22 5.24
N ASN A 254 34.72 -27.53 5.59
CA ASN A 254 35.02 -28.59 6.59
C ASN A 254 34.62 -28.19 8.03
N ALA A 255 34.59 -26.90 8.35
CA ALA A 255 34.08 -26.40 9.64
C ALA A 255 32.56 -26.53 9.73
N PHE A 256 31.86 -26.29 8.60
CA PHE A 256 30.40 -26.39 8.53
C PHE A 256 29.90 -27.82 8.64
N GLU A 257 30.61 -28.81 8.02
CA GLU A 257 30.30 -30.25 8.15
C GLU A 257 30.53 -30.81 9.55
N ARG A 258 31.40 -30.19 10.35
CA ARG A 258 31.66 -30.63 11.75
C ARG A 258 30.68 -30.06 12.77
N SER A 259 29.94 -29.03 12.42
CA SER A 259 28.91 -28.43 13.30
C SER A 259 27.51 -29.04 13.09
N SER A 260 27.38 -29.96 12.13
CA SER A 260 26.10 -30.62 11.77
C SER A 260 26.07 -32.14 12.19
N LYS A 261 26.95 -32.52 13.08
CA LYS A 261 26.93 -33.81 13.79
C LYS A 261 26.80 -33.57 15.32
#